data_eed0133f65000c1a27eb98ad7fe601fd
#
_entry.id   eed0133f65000c1a27eb98ad7fe601fd
#
_cell.length_a   1.000
_cell.length_b   1.000
_cell.length_c   1.000
_cell.angle_alpha   90.00
_cell.angle_beta   90.00
_cell.angle_gamma   90.00
#
_symmetry.space_group_name_H-M   'P 1'
#
loop_
_entity.id
_entity.type
_entity.pdbx_description
1 polymer ?
#
loop_
_entity_poly.entity_id
_entity_poly.type
_entity_poly.pdbx_seq_one_letter_code
_entity_poly.pdbx_strand_id
1 'polypeptide(L)'
;MQSKATSIDEYLEELPTDRRTALSEIRALIHRIAPKTVEAMQYGLPAFGDLCALASQKNYMALYVCESELVKSHLAVLAKVSCGKGCIRFKRLADLNVNAVETLLREILKLREQGIGPSCGR
;
A
#
# COMPACT_ATOMS: atom_id res chain seq x y z
N MET A 1 5.08 -6.95 10.65
CA MET A 1 4.80 -8.26 11.30
C MET A 1 3.65 -8.93 10.60
N GLN A 2 3.75 -10.23 10.41
CA GLN A 2 2.66 -11.00 9.83
C GLN A 2 1.59 -11.30 10.87
N SER A 3 0.34 -11.23 10.47
CA SER A 3 -0.81 -11.47 11.35
C SER A 3 -1.44 -12.83 11.02
N LYS A 4 -2.16 -13.38 11.99
CA LYS A 4 -2.98 -14.57 11.80
C LYS A 4 -4.42 -14.22 11.45
N ALA A 5 -4.73 -12.92 11.27
CA ALA A 5 -6.05 -12.47 10.88
C ALA A 5 -6.48 -13.13 9.56
N THR A 6 -7.75 -13.45 9.45
CA THR A 6 -8.31 -14.10 8.26
C THR A 6 -8.97 -13.11 7.31
N SER A 7 -9.12 -11.86 7.74
CA SER A 7 -9.69 -10.80 6.91
C SER A 7 -8.97 -9.48 7.19
N ILE A 8 -9.13 -8.53 6.28
CA ILE A 8 -8.54 -7.21 6.46
C ILE A 8 -9.21 -6.49 7.64
N ASP A 9 -10.52 -6.68 7.84
CA ASP A 9 -11.21 -6.11 8.99
C ASP A 9 -10.59 -6.59 10.29
N GLU A 10 -10.35 -7.90 10.44
CA GLU A 10 -9.70 -8.45 11.62
C GLU A 10 -8.29 -7.89 11.81
N TYR A 11 -7.53 -7.77 10.72
CA TYR A 11 -6.19 -7.20 10.77
C TYR A 11 -6.21 -5.78 11.33
N LEU A 12 -7.12 -4.95 10.82
CA LEU A 12 -7.23 -3.56 11.26
C LEU A 12 -7.65 -3.47 12.73
N GLU A 13 -8.50 -4.38 13.20
CA GLU A 13 -8.94 -4.41 14.60
C GLU A 13 -7.79 -4.68 15.58
N GLU A 14 -6.73 -5.35 15.12
CA GLU A 14 -5.56 -5.64 15.96
C GLU A 14 -4.68 -4.42 16.19
N LEU A 15 -4.89 -3.34 15.44
CA LEU A 15 -3.98 -2.20 15.42
C LEU A 15 -4.36 -1.12 16.41
N PRO A 16 -3.37 -0.33 16.89
CA PRO A 16 -3.68 0.89 17.63
C PRO A 16 -4.54 1.83 16.79
N THR A 17 -5.33 2.67 17.44
CA THR A 17 -6.32 3.54 16.79
C THR A 17 -5.71 4.40 15.66
N ASP A 18 -4.55 5.01 15.90
CA ASP A 18 -3.91 5.87 14.91
C ASP A 18 -3.52 5.11 13.64
N ARG A 19 -2.98 3.90 13.79
CA ARG A 19 -2.61 3.05 12.65
C ARG A 19 -3.85 2.49 11.96
N ARG A 20 -4.85 2.10 12.73
CA ARG A 20 -6.12 1.62 12.18
C ARG A 20 -6.75 2.70 11.30
N THR A 21 -6.80 3.94 11.77
CA THR A 21 -7.32 5.06 11.02
C THR A 21 -6.52 5.30 9.74
N ALA A 22 -5.19 5.33 9.85
CA ALA A 22 -4.32 5.58 8.71
C ALA A 22 -4.50 4.51 7.60
N LEU A 23 -4.43 3.24 7.98
CA LEU A 23 -4.55 2.16 7.00
C LEU A 23 -5.98 2.04 6.46
N SER A 24 -7.00 2.37 7.26
CA SER A 24 -8.38 2.38 6.79
C SER A 24 -8.59 3.47 5.73
N GLU A 25 -7.97 4.62 5.87
CA GLU A 25 -8.05 5.69 4.87
C GLU A 25 -7.36 5.30 3.57
N ILE A 26 -6.20 4.63 3.67
CA ILE A 26 -5.51 4.13 2.49
C ILE A 26 -6.33 3.04 1.81
N ARG A 27 -6.97 2.15 2.58
CA ARG A 27 -7.88 1.14 2.06
C ARG A 27 -9.02 1.79 1.26
N ALA A 28 -9.62 2.84 1.81
CA ALA A 28 -10.69 3.58 1.13
C ALA A 28 -10.19 4.21 -0.18
N LEU A 29 -8.98 4.78 -0.17
CA LEU A 29 -8.36 5.32 -1.36
C LEU A 29 -8.18 4.24 -2.43
N ILE A 30 -7.67 3.08 -2.04
CA ILE A 30 -7.47 1.96 -2.96
C ILE A 30 -8.79 1.55 -3.62
N HIS A 31 -9.87 1.45 -2.86
CA HIS A 31 -11.17 1.08 -3.40
C HIS A 31 -11.79 2.17 -4.28
N ARG A 32 -11.46 3.42 -4.01
CA ARG A 32 -11.91 4.52 -4.87
C ARG A 32 -11.21 4.46 -6.23
N ILE A 33 -9.92 4.10 -6.23
CA ILE A 33 -9.13 3.98 -7.46
C ILE A 33 -9.49 2.71 -8.22
N ALA A 34 -9.63 1.60 -7.50
CA ALA A 34 -9.82 0.27 -8.08
C ALA A 34 -11.00 -0.44 -7.41
N PRO A 35 -12.25 -0.05 -7.74
CA PRO A 35 -13.44 -0.60 -7.05
C PRO A 35 -13.60 -2.11 -7.20
N LYS A 36 -12.99 -2.69 -8.24
CA LYS A 36 -13.11 -4.13 -8.53
C LYS A 36 -11.98 -4.96 -7.93
N THR A 37 -11.02 -4.34 -7.24
CA THR A 37 -9.91 -5.08 -6.67
C THR A 37 -10.40 -6.02 -5.56
N VAL A 38 -9.81 -7.19 -5.49
CA VAL A 38 -10.17 -8.22 -4.50
C VAL A 38 -9.28 -8.09 -3.28
N GLU A 39 -9.91 -7.90 -2.11
CA GLU A 39 -9.18 -7.88 -0.84
C GLU A 39 -8.94 -9.29 -0.34
N ALA A 40 -7.74 -9.56 0.15
CA ALA A 40 -7.40 -10.84 0.75
C ALA A 40 -6.22 -10.66 1.68
N MET A 41 -6.10 -11.58 2.64
CA MET A 41 -4.89 -11.67 3.46
C MET A 41 -3.89 -12.55 2.72
N GLN A 42 -2.69 -12.04 2.47
CA GLN A 42 -1.61 -12.78 1.84
C GLN A 42 -0.33 -12.59 2.66
N TYR A 43 0.32 -13.68 3.00
CA TYR A 43 1.54 -13.66 3.82
C TYR A 43 1.35 -12.89 5.13
N GLY A 44 0.13 -12.96 5.70
CA GLY A 44 -0.20 -12.26 6.93
C GLY A 44 -0.41 -10.76 6.79
N LEU A 45 -0.63 -10.27 5.58
CA LEU A 45 -0.81 -8.84 5.30
C LEU A 45 -2.03 -8.59 4.42
N PRO A 46 -2.71 -7.43 4.59
CA PRO A 46 -3.78 -7.02 3.69
C PRO A 46 -3.26 -6.82 2.26
N ALA A 47 -3.84 -7.52 1.32
CA ALA A 47 -3.48 -7.42 -0.10
C ALA A 47 -4.70 -7.02 -0.94
N PHE A 48 -4.44 -6.27 -2.00
CA PHE A 48 -5.47 -5.72 -2.89
C PHE A 48 -5.15 -6.15 -4.32
N GLY A 49 -5.53 -7.39 -4.64
CA GLY A 49 -5.23 -7.98 -5.94
C GLY A 49 -3.73 -7.95 -6.24
N ASP A 50 -3.38 -7.58 -7.44
CA ASP A 50 -1.99 -7.37 -7.86
C ASP A 50 -1.58 -5.90 -7.84
N LEU A 51 -2.40 -5.03 -7.23
CA LEU A 51 -2.17 -3.59 -7.17
C LEU A 51 -1.19 -3.22 -6.05
N CYS A 52 -1.47 -3.64 -4.83
CA CYS A 52 -0.66 -3.26 -3.67
C CYS A 52 -1.01 -4.10 -2.44
N ALA A 53 -0.24 -3.89 -1.37
CA ALA A 53 -0.49 -4.48 -0.06
C ALA A 53 -0.13 -3.47 1.03
N LEU A 54 -0.69 -3.66 2.22
CA LEU A 54 -0.43 -2.79 3.36
C LEU A 54 0.18 -3.59 4.50
N ALA A 55 0.92 -2.92 5.36
CA ALA A 55 1.47 -3.55 6.56
C ALA A 55 1.60 -2.55 7.69
N SER A 56 1.35 -3.01 8.92
CA SER A 56 1.72 -2.31 10.14
C SER A 56 2.91 -3.06 10.73
N GLN A 57 4.09 -2.48 10.64
CA GLN A 57 5.31 -3.09 11.16
C GLN A 57 5.66 -2.46 12.50
N LYS A 58 6.70 -3.00 13.16
CA LYS A 58 7.09 -2.56 14.50
C LYS A 58 7.32 -1.04 14.57
N ASN A 59 8.10 -0.50 13.63
CA ASN A 59 8.53 0.89 13.68
C ASN A 59 7.90 1.79 12.61
N TYR A 60 7.05 1.23 11.75
CA TYR A 60 6.46 1.98 10.64
C TYR A 60 5.27 1.24 10.05
N MET A 61 4.51 1.93 9.21
CA MET A 61 3.52 1.31 8.32
C MET A 61 4.13 1.29 6.92
N ALA A 62 3.63 0.42 6.05
CA ALA A 62 4.17 0.30 4.70
C ALA A 62 3.08 0.08 3.67
N LEU A 63 3.30 0.66 2.50
CA LEU A 63 2.53 0.39 1.29
C LEU A 63 3.48 -0.31 0.31
N TYR A 64 3.16 -1.54 -0.06
CA TYR A 64 3.95 -2.33 -0.99
C TYR A 64 3.29 -2.31 -2.36
N VAL A 65 4.01 -1.87 -3.37
CA VAL A 65 3.45 -1.70 -4.71
C VAL A 65 4.15 -2.53 -5.78
N CYS A 66 5.26 -3.17 -5.48
CA CYS A 66 6.02 -4.00 -6.41
C CYS A 66 6.27 -3.35 -7.78
N GLU A 67 6.58 -2.05 -7.77
CA GLU A 67 6.92 -1.28 -8.97
C GLU A 67 8.07 -0.36 -8.62
N SER A 68 9.27 -0.94 -8.51
CA SER A 68 10.43 -0.20 -8.01
C SER A 68 10.78 1.03 -8.84
N GLU A 69 10.62 0.96 -10.16
CA GLU A 69 10.92 2.11 -11.03
C GLU A 69 9.90 3.24 -10.85
N LEU A 70 8.62 2.91 -10.68
CA LEU A 70 7.60 3.93 -10.44
C LEU A 70 7.78 4.59 -9.08
N VAL A 71 8.10 3.80 -8.03
CA VAL A 71 8.40 4.38 -6.72
C VAL A 71 9.58 5.33 -6.84
N LYS A 72 10.64 4.90 -7.52
CA LYS A 72 11.84 5.72 -7.73
C LYS A 72 11.51 7.03 -8.45
N SER A 73 10.67 6.98 -9.48
CA SER A 73 10.32 8.18 -10.25
C SER A 73 9.46 9.16 -9.46
N HIS A 74 8.81 8.71 -8.37
CA HIS A 74 7.95 9.54 -7.54
C HIS A 74 8.60 9.97 -6.22
N LEU A 75 9.89 9.66 -5.99
CA LEU A 75 10.56 9.93 -4.71
C LEU A 75 10.43 11.38 -4.26
N ALA A 76 10.59 12.33 -5.17
CA ALA A 76 10.57 13.75 -4.81
C ALA A 76 9.22 14.21 -4.26
N VAL A 77 8.12 13.67 -4.80
CA VAL A 77 6.77 14.04 -4.34
C VAL A 77 6.27 13.18 -3.20
N LEU A 78 6.88 12.01 -2.99
CA LEU A 78 6.54 11.16 -1.85
C LEU A 78 7.13 11.68 -0.54
N ALA A 79 8.13 12.54 -0.57
CA ALA A 79 8.83 13.20 0.54
C ALA A 79 8.43 12.74 1.96
N LYS A 80 9.30 12.92 2.95
CA LYS A 80 9.06 12.56 4.36
C LYS A 80 8.80 11.07 4.61
N VAL A 81 8.99 10.23 3.60
CA VAL A 81 8.83 8.78 3.73
C VAL A 81 10.12 8.10 3.32
N SER A 82 10.32 6.89 3.83
CA SER A 82 11.44 6.05 3.43
C SER A 82 10.97 5.12 2.32
N CYS A 83 11.68 5.06 1.22
CA CYS A 83 11.31 4.19 0.10
C CYS A 83 12.39 3.15 -0.15
N GLY A 84 11.94 1.89 -0.29
CA GLY A 84 12.78 0.80 -0.76
C GLY A 84 12.33 0.38 -2.15
N LYS A 85 12.72 -0.81 -2.59
CA LYS A 85 12.29 -1.37 -3.87
C LYS A 85 10.82 -1.77 -3.79
N GLY A 86 9.92 -0.92 -4.33
CA GLY A 86 8.50 -1.19 -4.32
C GLY A 86 7.83 -1.07 -2.96
N CYS A 87 8.43 -0.33 -2.04
CA CYS A 87 7.93 -0.19 -0.68
C CYS A 87 8.01 1.27 -0.24
N ILE A 88 6.90 1.79 0.26
CA ILE A 88 6.83 3.14 0.83
C ILE A 88 6.55 3.00 2.31
N ARG A 89 7.48 3.44 3.16
CA ARG A 89 7.37 3.34 4.62
C ARG A 89 7.05 4.69 5.21
N PHE A 90 6.11 4.74 6.14
CA PHE A 90 5.70 5.98 6.80
C PHE A 90 5.28 5.68 8.23
N LYS A 91 5.44 6.66 9.12
CA LYS A 91 5.08 6.51 10.54
C LYS A 91 3.70 7.06 10.83
N ARG A 92 3.27 8.09 10.11
CA ARG A 92 1.96 8.72 10.28
C ARG A 92 1.37 9.00 8.91
N LEU A 93 0.06 8.98 8.82
CA LEU A 93 -0.63 9.29 7.57
C LEU A 93 -0.24 10.69 7.06
N ALA A 94 -0.04 11.65 7.99
CA ALA A 94 0.35 13.01 7.64
C ALA A 94 1.71 13.10 6.92
N ASP A 95 2.57 12.09 7.07
CA ASP A 95 3.86 12.05 6.39
C ASP A 95 3.74 11.59 4.94
N LEU A 96 2.58 11.08 4.56
CA LEU A 96 2.34 10.50 3.25
C LEU A 96 1.64 11.53 2.37
N ASN A 97 2.20 11.80 1.19
CA ASN A 97 1.51 12.64 0.21
C ASN A 97 0.45 11.79 -0.48
N VAL A 98 -0.79 11.90 0.00
CA VAL A 98 -1.89 11.07 -0.47
C VAL A 98 -2.16 11.26 -1.97
N ASN A 99 -2.04 12.50 -2.45
CA ASN A 99 -2.23 12.76 -3.89
C ASN A 99 -1.16 12.08 -4.73
N ALA A 100 0.08 12.08 -4.27
CA ALA A 100 1.16 11.38 -4.96
C ALA A 100 0.95 9.87 -4.95
N VAL A 101 0.48 9.33 -3.82
CA VAL A 101 0.14 7.91 -3.71
C VAL A 101 -1.00 7.55 -4.66
N GLU A 102 -2.01 8.39 -4.75
CA GLU A 102 -3.12 8.17 -5.68
C GLU A 102 -2.61 8.11 -7.12
N THR A 103 -1.77 9.06 -7.52
CA THR A 103 -1.19 9.09 -8.86
C THR A 103 -0.40 7.82 -9.14
N LEU A 104 0.44 7.42 -8.19
CA LEU A 104 1.24 6.19 -8.31
C LEU A 104 0.35 4.96 -8.48
N LEU A 105 -0.67 4.82 -7.64
CA LEU A 105 -1.57 3.67 -7.70
C LEU A 105 -2.37 3.63 -9.01
N ARG A 106 -2.77 4.79 -9.53
CA ARG A 106 -3.47 4.84 -10.81
C ARG A 106 -2.57 4.42 -11.96
N GLU A 107 -1.30 4.78 -11.92
CA GLU A 107 -0.34 4.34 -12.92
C GLU A 107 -0.13 2.81 -12.87
N ILE A 108 -0.03 2.26 -11.65
CA ILE A 108 0.11 0.82 -11.47
C ILE A 108 -1.12 0.09 -11.97
N LEU A 109 -2.31 0.57 -11.63
CA LEU A 109 -3.56 -0.01 -12.10
C LEU A 109 -3.59 -0.06 -13.63
N LYS A 110 -3.16 1.01 -14.28
CA LYS A 110 -3.10 1.08 -15.75
C LYS A 110 -2.18 0.00 -16.31
N LEU A 111 -1.03 -0.23 -15.69
CA LEU A 111 -0.12 -1.31 -16.10
C LEU A 111 -0.80 -2.67 -15.97
N ARG A 112 -1.51 -2.92 -14.85
CA ARG A 112 -2.22 -4.19 -14.65
C ARG A 112 -3.32 -4.39 -15.68
N GLU A 113 -4.02 -3.32 -16.04
CA GLU A 113 -5.07 -3.38 -17.07
C GLU A 113 -4.49 -3.70 -18.45
N GLN A 114 -3.23 -3.36 -18.69
CA GLN A 114 -2.52 -3.67 -19.91
C GLN A 114 -1.90 -5.08 -19.88
N GLY A 115 -2.12 -5.84 -18.81
CA GLY A 115 -1.57 -7.18 -18.67
C GLY A 115 -0.14 -7.21 -18.17
N ILE A 116 0.40 -6.08 -17.73
CA ILE A 116 1.77 -6.01 -17.20
C ILE A 116 1.73 -6.33 -15.71
N GLY A 117 2.39 -7.40 -15.31
CA GLY A 117 2.41 -7.85 -13.92
C GLY A 117 3.41 -7.11 -13.05
N PRO A 118 3.44 -7.43 -11.74
CA PRO A 118 4.34 -6.78 -10.80
C PRO A 118 5.81 -6.93 -11.18
N SER A 119 6.61 -5.88 -10.90
CA SER A 119 8.03 -5.86 -11.22
C SER A 119 8.90 -5.61 -9.98
N CYS A 120 8.56 -6.27 -8.89
CA CYS A 120 9.31 -6.19 -7.65
C CYS A 120 10.74 -6.70 -7.83
N GLY A 121 11.71 -5.86 -7.48
CA GLY A 121 13.10 -6.29 -7.48
C GLY A 121 13.78 -6.46 -8.84
N ARG A 122 13.17 -5.97 -9.89
CA ARG A 122 13.79 -5.98 -11.22
C ARG A 122 14.69 -4.78 -11.40
#